data_135f8d9750572e74ec0519bfc647e93b
#
_entry.id   135f8d9750572e74ec0519bfc647e93b
#
_cell.length_a   1.000
_cell.length_b   1.000
_cell.length_c   1.000
_cell.angle_alpha   90.00
_cell.angle_beta   90.00
_cell.angle_gamma   90.00
#
_symmetry.space_group_name_H-M   'P 1'
#
loop_
_entity.id
_entity.type
_entity.pdbx_description
1 polymer ?
#
loop_
_entity_poly.entity_id
_entity_poly.type
_entity_poly.pdbx_seq_one_letter_code
_entity_poly.pdbx_strand_id
1 'polypeptide(L)'
;MGEVKKIPVFDIALGKKEKEYIKDCLDTSFIGQGKYVKTLEEKFSNFVDCKYGITTTSGTTALHLACATIGLKKNDEVLVSSSTNMACPFAIDYCGAIPIPIDIEKETWQLDVNQIENKINKNTKAIMVVHLFGHPVDMDPVLKIAEKHNLKIIEDCAESHGVEYKGKKVGSIGDIAAFSFFANKTITCGEGGMVTTNSTELAEKAKSLKNLAYGKINKFMHDDIGFNYRLPNISAALGLGQFENIENVFKEKERIYNRYKKNLEKIKGINIPVVREWVSKYIMWVFNIYLDNEFPITRDELTKKLKE
;
A
#
# COMPACT_ATOMS: atom_id res chain seq x y z
N MET A 1 -14.54 37.46 -16.59
CA MET A 1 -14.26 36.51 -15.54
C MET A 1 -13.49 35.37 -16.19
N GLY A 2 -12.19 35.21 -15.87
CA GLY A 2 -11.41 34.09 -16.43
C GLY A 2 -11.97 32.77 -15.90
N GLU A 3 -12.04 31.74 -16.74
CA GLU A 3 -12.41 30.39 -16.32
C GLU A 3 -11.52 29.97 -15.14
N VAL A 4 -12.11 29.63 -14.00
CA VAL A 4 -11.39 29.09 -12.86
C VAL A 4 -10.93 27.70 -13.27
N LYS A 5 -9.63 27.55 -13.49
CA LYS A 5 -9.02 26.27 -13.87
C LYS A 5 -9.21 25.29 -12.71
N LYS A 6 -10.03 24.27 -12.90
CA LYS A 6 -10.22 23.19 -11.92
C LYS A 6 -8.91 22.43 -11.73
N ILE A 7 -8.44 22.35 -10.49
CA ILE A 7 -7.25 21.58 -10.10
C ILE A 7 -7.73 20.24 -9.52
N PRO A 8 -7.45 19.10 -10.18
CA PRO A 8 -7.82 17.80 -9.66
C PRO A 8 -6.93 17.41 -8.45
N VAL A 9 -7.44 16.53 -7.58
CA VAL A 9 -6.67 16.00 -6.43
C VAL A 9 -5.48 15.17 -6.90
N PHE A 10 -5.62 14.47 -8.01
CA PHE A 10 -4.54 13.74 -8.68
C PHE A 10 -4.72 13.82 -10.20
N ASP A 11 -3.62 13.65 -10.91
CA ASP A 11 -3.59 13.48 -12.37
C ASP A 11 -2.57 12.41 -12.73
N ILE A 12 -2.87 11.62 -13.76
CA ILE A 12 -2.01 10.52 -14.21
C ILE A 12 -1.15 11.00 -15.35
N ALA A 13 0.15 11.15 -15.12
CA ALA A 13 1.11 11.49 -16.15
C ALA A 13 1.49 10.23 -16.96
N LEU A 14 0.89 10.06 -18.13
CA LEU A 14 1.24 8.97 -19.06
C LEU A 14 2.36 9.39 -19.99
N GLY A 15 3.42 8.60 -20.04
CA GLY A 15 4.58 8.80 -20.88
C GLY A 15 4.55 8.01 -22.21
N LYS A 16 5.72 7.89 -22.83
CA LYS A 16 5.89 7.11 -24.07
C LYS A 16 5.93 5.60 -23.81
N LYS A 17 6.57 5.17 -22.72
CA LYS A 17 6.77 3.76 -22.40
C LYS A 17 5.48 3.03 -22.14
N GLU A 18 4.55 3.62 -21.43
CA GLU A 18 3.23 3.03 -21.17
C GLU A 18 2.50 2.73 -22.49
N LYS A 19 2.51 3.70 -23.41
CA LYS A 19 1.88 3.55 -24.74
C LYS A 19 2.57 2.47 -25.58
N GLU A 20 3.90 2.41 -25.53
CA GLU A 20 4.72 1.42 -26.23
C GLU A 20 4.46 0.01 -25.71
N TYR A 21 4.48 -0.20 -24.40
CA TYR A 21 4.27 -1.50 -23.77
C TYR A 21 2.85 -2.02 -23.93
N ILE A 22 1.85 -1.13 -23.83
CA ILE A 22 0.45 -1.48 -24.10
C ILE A 22 0.29 -1.86 -25.58
N LYS A 23 0.88 -1.09 -26.50
CA LYS A 23 0.86 -1.41 -27.93
C LYS A 23 1.47 -2.79 -28.20
N ASP A 24 2.61 -3.13 -27.60
CA ASP A 24 3.24 -4.45 -27.73
C ASP A 24 2.30 -5.58 -27.24
N CYS A 25 1.56 -5.38 -26.15
CA CYS A 25 0.55 -6.35 -25.71
C CYS A 25 -0.56 -6.57 -26.75
N LEU A 26 -1.01 -5.52 -27.42
CA LEU A 26 -2.05 -5.59 -28.44
C LEU A 26 -1.52 -6.22 -29.72
N ASP A 27 -0.34 -5.80 -30.20
CA ASP A 27 0.28 -6.33 -31.43
C ASP A 27 0.60 -7.83 -31.32
N THR A 28 0.98 -8.29 -30.11
CA THR A 28 1.33 -9.68 -29.87
C THR A 28 0.17 -10.54 -29.35
N SER A 29 -0.97 -9.94 -29.05
CA SER A 29 -2.15 -10.57 -28.39
C SER A 29 -1.88 -11.16 -27.00
N PHE A 30 -0.72 -10.88 -26.36
CA PHE A 30 -0.42 -11.29 -24.99
C PHE A 30 -1.02 -10.30 -23.97
N ILE A 31 -2.34 -10.28 -23.86
CA ILE A 31 -3.08 -9.36 -22.97
C ILE A 31 -3.33 -9.93 -21.56
N GLY A 32 -3.43 -11.27 -21.41
CA GLY A 32 -3.76 -11.94 -20.12
C GLY A 32 -2.52 -12.10 -19.23
N GLN A 33 -1.70 -13.09 -19.48
CA GLN A 33 -0.43 -13.32 -18.78
C GLN A 33 0.73 -13.13 -19.76
N GLY A 34 1.88 -12.62 -19.29
CA GLY A 34 2.99 -12.37 -20.19
C GLY A 34 4.23 -11.77 -19.51
N LYS A 35 5.15 -11.29 -20.34
CA LYS A 35 6.46 -10.79 -19.90
C LYS A 35 6.38 -9.59 -18.98
N TYR A 36 5.39 -8.70 -19.15
CA TYR A 36 5.27 -7.49 -18.35
C TYR A 36 4.92 -7.79 -16.90
N VAL A 37 4.08 -8.81 -16.66
CA VAL A 37 3.78 -9.27 -15.29
C VAL A 37 5.07 -9.69 -14.59
N LYS A 38 5.85 -10.60 -15.21
CA LYS A 38 7.10 -11.10 -14.65
C LYS A 38 8.12 -9.98 -14.42
N THR A 39 8.30 -9.11 -15.42
CA THR A 39 9.26 -8.00 -15.34
C THR A 39 8.88 -7.00 -14.25
N LEU A 40 7.58 -6.69 -14.08
CA LEU A 40 7.11 -5.81 -13.01
C LEU A 40 7.33 -6.45 -11.64
N GLU A 41 7.01 -7.75 -11.47
CA GLU A 41 7.26 -8.49 -10.22
C GLU A 41 8.74 -8.44 -9.84
N GLU A 42 9.66 -8.74 -10.77
CA GLU A 42 11.10 -8.73 -10.54
C GLU A 42 11.65 -7.33 -10.23
N LYS A 43 11.31 -6.33 -11.05
CA LYS A 43 11.84 -4.98 -10.87
C LYS A 43 11.30 -4.32 -9.61
N PHE A 44 10.01 -4.47 -9.32
CA PHE A 44 9.41 -3.85 -8.15
C PHE A 44 9.85 -4.51 -6.85
N SER A 45 9.93 -5.85 -6.79
CA SER A 45 10.46 -6.54 -5.60
C SER A 45 11.90 -6.14 -5.30
N ASN A 46 12.77 -6.07 -6.31
CA ASN A 46 14.13 -5.55 -6.16
C ASN A 46 14.15 -4.09 -5.69
N PHE A 47 13.26 -3.25 -6.19
CA PHE A 47 13.15 -1.85 -5.78
C PHE A 47 12.81 -1.69 -4.30
N VAL A 48 11.98 -2.57 -3.73
CA VAL A 48 11.62 -2.55 -2.31
C VAL A 48 12.48 -3.49 -1.45
N ASP A 49 13.64 -3.94 -1.97
CA ASP A 49 14.60 -4.81 -1.28
C ASP A 49 14.00 -6.15 -0.82
N CYS A 50 13.02 -6.67 -1.60
CA CYS A 50 12.41 -7.98 -1.39
C CYS A 50 12.86 -9.00 -2.45
N LYS A 51 12.95 -10.28 -2.04
CA LYS A 51 13.24 -11.39 -2.96
C LYS A 51 12.10 -11.70 -3.92
N TYR A 52 10.86 -11.51 -3.49
CA TYR A 52 9.68 -11.93 -4.21
C TYR A 52 8.64 -10.81 -4.31
N GLY A 53 8.13 -10.59 -5.52
CA GLY A 53 6.95 -9.80 -5.83
C GLY A 53 5.90 -10.68 -6.50
N ILE A 54 4.67 -10.59 -6.07
CA ILE A 54 3.53 -11.37 -6.58
C ILE A 54 2.40 -10.39 -6.90
N THR A 55 2.20 -10.07 -8.18
CA THR A 55 1.16 -9.15 -8.63
C THR A 55 -0.25 -9.68 -8.35
N THR A 56 -1.17 -8.78 -8.08
CA THR A 56 -2.61 -9.05 -7.89
C THR A 56 -3.46 -8.03 -8.64
N THR A 57 -4.77 -8.27 -8.72
CA THR A 57 -5.71 -7.43 -9.46
C THR A 57 -6.02 -6.08 -8.80
N SER A 58 -5.74 -5.92 -7.50
CA SER A 58 -5.93 -4.66 -6.76
C SER A 58 -5.12 -4.69 -5.45
N GLY A 59 -4.99 -3.52 -4.77
CA GLY A 59 -4.42 -3.46 -3.43
C GLY A 59 -5.24 -4.26 -2.40
N THR A 60 -6.56 -4.27 -2.51
CA THR A 60 -7.44 -5.06 -1.63
C THR A 60 -7.19 -6.56 -1.79
N THR A 61 -7.04 -7.05 -3.02
CA THR A 61 -6.70 -8.46 -3.27
C THR A 61 -5.27 -8.80 -2.85
N ALA A 62 -4.34 -7.82 -2.86
CA ALA A 62 -3.00 -8.00 -2.30
C ALA A 62 -3.05 -8.17 -0.77
N LEU A 63 -3.81 -7.32 -0.06
CA LEU A 63 -4.02 -7.43 1.38
C LEU A 63 -4.69 -8.76 1.76
N HIS A 64 -5.77 -9.13 1.06
CA HIS A 64 -6.44 -10.42 1.30
C HIS A 64 -5.50 -11.60 1.03
N LEU A 65 -4.75 -11.56 -0.07
CA LEU A 65 -3.75 -12.59 -0.38
C LEU A 65 -2.68 -12.67 0.71
N ALA A 66 -2.21 -11.55 1.25
CA ALA A 66 -1.25 -11.53 2.37
C ALA A 66 -1.85 -12.19 3.62
N CYS A 67 -3.09 -11.82 4.00
CA CYS A 67 -3.83 -12.42 5.12
C CYS A 67 -4.00 -13.94 4.96
N ALA A 68 -4.46 -14.39 3.79
CA ALA A 68 -4.64 -15.81 3.50
C ALA A 68 -3.29 -16.57 3.47
N THR A 69 -2.23 -15.93 2.98
CA THR A 69 -0.89 -16.52 2.89
C THR A 69 -0.29 -16.80 4.25
N ILE A 70 -0.42 -15.89 5.22
CA ILE A 70 0.04 -16.15 6.60
C ILE A 70 -0.87 -17.13 7.35
N GLY A 71 -1.98 -17.57 6.75
CA GLY A 71 -2.85 -18.62 7.26
C GLY A 71 -3.87 -18.15 8.28
N LEU A 72 -4.36 -16.91 8.18
CA LEU A 72 -5.47 -16.44 9.01
C LEU A 72 -6.71 -17.32 8.84
N LYS A 73 -7.40 -17.56 9.94
CA LYS A 73 -8.57 -18.42 10.04
C LYS A 73 -9.71 -17.71 10.77
N LYS A 74 -10.87 -18.32 10.71
CA LYS A 74 -12.05 -17.87 11.46
C LYS A 74 -11.72 -17.67 12.94
N ASN A 75 -12.10 -16.50 13.47
CA ASN A 75 -11.88 -16.03 14.85
C ASN A 75 -10.43 -15.71 15.22
N ASP A 76 -9.46 -15.78 14.32
CA ASP A 76 -8.16 -15.17 14.55
C ASP A 76 -8.33 -13.65 14.62
N GLU A 77 -7.56 -12.97 15.46
CA GLU A 77 -7.60 -11.52 15.57
C GLU A 77 -6.35 -10.90 14.93
N VAL A 78 -6.58 -9.78 14.22
CA VAL A 78 -5.51 -8.98 13.62
C VAL A 78 -5.62 -7.55 14.13
N LEU A 79 -4.57 -7.06 14.78
CA LEU A 79 -4.48 -5.67 15.22
C LEU A 79 -4.23 -4.78 13.99
N VAL A 80 -5.03 -3.74 13.80
CA VAL A 80 -4.94 -2.87 12.62
C VAL A 80 -5.22 -1.42 13.00
N SER A 81 -4.62 -0.45 12.29
CA SER A 81 -4.89 0.97 12.52
C SER A 81 -6.37 1.31 12.37
N SER A 82 -6.91 2.12 13.28
CA SER A 82 -8.28 2.65 13.19
C SER A 82 -8.44 3.67 12.06
N SER A 83 -7.34 4.32 11.65
CA SER A 83 -7.29 5.23 10.51
C SER A 83 -6.62 4.52 9.33
N THR A 84 -7.44 3.99 8.44
CA THR A 84 -7.00 3.30 7.22
C THR A 84 -8.12 3.22 6.19
N ASN A 85 -7.79 2.79 4.98
CA ASN A 85 -8.81 2.39 4.01
C ASN A 85 -9.50 1.11 4.47
N MET A 86 -10.81 1.00 4.22
CA MET A 86 -11.61 -0.19 4.58
C MET A 86 -11.09 -1.49 3.93
N ALA A 87 -10.21 -1.41 2.93
CA ALA A 87 -9.55 -2.57 2.37
C ALA A 87 -8.78 -3.40 3.42
N CYS A 88 -8.19 -2.76 4.44
CA CYS A 88 -7.48 -3.45 5.52
C CYS A 88 -8.42 -4.34 6.36
N PRO A 89 -9.47 -3.79 7.03
CA PRO A 89 -10.39 -4.62 7.81
C PRO A 89 -11.17 -5.61 6.94
N PHE A 90 -11.54 -5.27 5.69
CA PHE A 90 -12.20 -6.21 4.79
C PHE A 90 -11.31 -7.39 4.40
N ALA A 91 -10.02 -7.15 4.12
CA ALA A 91 -9.09 -8.22 3.80
C ALA A 91 -8.92 -9.22 4.96
N ILE A 92 -9.00 -8.75 6.20
CA ILE A 92 -9.00 -9.58 7.41
C ILE A 92 -10.32 -10.38 7.50
N ASP A 93 -11.46 -9.70 7.34
CA ASP A 93 -12.79 -10.31 7.42
C ASP A 93 -13.02 -11.36 6.33
N TYR A 94 -12.50 -11.17 5.12
CA TYR A 94 -12.58 -12.17 4.04
C TYR A 94 -11.93 -13.50 4.40
N CYS A 95 -10.98 -13.52 5.36
CA CYS A 95 -10.43 -14.75 5.93
C CYS A 95 -11.27 -15.31 7.09
N GLY A 96 -12.37 -14.63 7.46
CA GLY A 96 -13.16 -14.95 8.66
C GLY A 96 -12.47 -14.54 9.97
N ALA A 97 -11.39 -13.76 9.89
CA ALA A 97 -10.66 -13.21 11.04
C ALA A 97 -11.30 -11.88 11.48
N ILE A 98 -10.95 -11.41 12.66
CA ILE A 98 -11.55 -10.25 13.31
C ILE A 98 -10.55 -9.09 13.33
N PRO A 99 -10.83 -7.95 12.68
CA PRO A 99 -9.97 -6.76 12.79
C PRO A 99 -10.19 -6.10 14.15
N ILE A 100 -9.11 -5.90 14.90
CA ILE A 100 -9.10 -5.23 16.21
C ILE A 100 -8.45 -3.84 16.01
N PRO A 101 -9.22 -2.75 16.15
CA PRO A 101 -8.69 -1.41 15.90
C PRO A 101 -7.73 -0.95 17.00
N ILE A 102 -6.62 -0.38 16.58
CA ILE A 102 -5.65 0.38 17.38
C ILE A 102 -5.77 1.84 17.00
N ASP A 103 -5.83 2.73 17.97
CA ASP A 103 -5.90 4.17 17.71
C ASP A 103 -4.59 4.71 17.09
N ILE A 104 -4.62 5.95 16.64
CA ILE A 104 -3.51 6.61 15.95
C ILE A 104 -2.86 7.67 16.83
N GLU A 105 -1.60 7.95 16.58
CA GLU A 105 -0.90 9.11 17.15
C GLU A 105 -1.43 10.40 16.51
N LYS A 106 -1.72 11.38 17.35
CA LYS A 106 -2.27 12.66 16.92
C LYS A 106 -1.34 13.45 15.98
N GLU A 107 -0.03 13.30 16.15
CA GLU A 107 0.95 14.10 15.41
C GLU A 107 1.33 13.50 14.06
N THR A 108 1.44 12.18 13.98
CA THR A 108 1.87 11.46 12.76
C THR A 108 0.71 10.86 12.00
N TRP A 109 -0.43 10.64 12.67
CA TRP A 109 -1.60 9.89 12.20
C TRP A 109 -1.30 8.41 11.91
N GLN A 110 -0.14 7.93 12.37
CA GLN A 110 0.20 6.52 12.29
C GLN A 110 -0.36 5.76 13.48
N LEU A 111 -0.43 4.44 13.37
CA LEU A 111 -0.84 3.54 14.46
C LEU A 111 -0.04 3.84 15.73
N ASP A 112 -0.72 4.03 16.86
CA ASP A 112 -0.09 4.22 18.17
C ASP A 112 0.48 2.89 18.69
N VAL A 113 1.78 2.73 18.54
CA VAL A 113 2.49 1.50 18.92
C VAL A 113 2.40 1.17 20.42
N ASN A 114 2.16 2.18 21.27
CA ASN A 114 2.02 2.00 22.72
C ASN A 114 0.72 1.29 23.11
N GLN A 115 -0.26 1.25 22.22
CA GLN A 115 -1.54 0.59 22.46
C GLN A 115 -1.57 -0.87 21.99
N ILE A 116 -0.59 -1.31 21.20
CA ILE A 116 -0.58 -2.65 20.59
C ILE A 116 -0.64 -3.73 21.66
N GLU A 117 0.29 -3.69 22.61
CA GLU A 117 0.49 -4.78 23.57
C GLU A 117 -0.73 -5.00 24.47
N ASN A 118 -1.47 -3.94 24.82
CA ASN A 118 -2.67 -4.00 25.63
C ASN A 118 -3.88 -4.67 24.94
N LYS A 119 -3.82 -4.84 23.62
CA LYS A 119 -4.87 -5.48 22.81
C LYS A 119 -4.57 -6.93 22.46
N ILE A 120 -3.34 -7.40 22.76
CA ILE A 120 -2.92 -8.76 22.45
C ILE A 120 -3.60 -9.75 23.38
N ASN A 121 -4.13 -10.83 22.81
CA ASN A 121 -4.69 -11.96 23.54
C ASN A 121 -4.39 -13.28 22.80
N LYS A 122 -4.88 -14.41 23.30
CA LYS A 122 -4.62 -15.74 22.73
C LYS A 122 -5.09 -15.94 21.27
N ASN A 123 -6.04 -15.13 20.81
CA ASN A 123 -6.57 -15.18 19.45
C ASN A 123 -5.80 -14.28 18.48
N THR A 124 -4.99 -13.34 18.99
CA THR A 124 -4.20 -12.44 18.16
C THR A 124 -3.15 -13.22 17.36
N LYS A 125 -3.12 -13.05 16.03
CA LYS A 125 -2.22 -13.77 15.12
C LYS A 125 -1.29 -12.83 14.35
N ALA A 126 -1.73 -11.59 14.10
CA ALA A 126 -0.95 -10.65 13.33
C ALA A 126 -1.17 -9.21 13.76
N ILE A 127 -0.23 -8.37 13.36
CA ILE A 127 -0.33 -6.92 13.37
C ILE A 127 -0.29 -6.48 11.91
N MET A 128 -1.30 -5.75 11.46
CA MET A 128 -1.32 -5.10 10.16
C MET A 128 -1.00 -3.61 10.34
N VAL A 129 0.21 -3.22 10.03
CA VAL A 129 0.63 -1.82 10.04
C VAL A 129 0.28 -1.16 8.71
N VAL A 130 -0.20 0.08 8.77
CA VAL A 130 -0.52 0.87 7.58
C VAL A 130 0.43 2.07 7.56
N HIS A 131 1.24 2.20 6.51
CA HIS A 131 2.12 3.33 6.31
C HIS A 131 1.36 4.46 5.61
N LEU A 132 0.48 5.11 6.40
CA LEU A 132 -0.53 6.04 5.91
C LEU A 132 0.11 7.31 5.33
N PHE A 133 -0.36 7.76 4.16
CA PHE A 133 0.04 8.99 3.47
C PHE A 133 1.54 9.10 3.14
N GLY A 134 2.26 7.98 3.14
CA GLY A 134 3.71 7.96 2.89
C GLY A 134 4.57 8.16 4.13
N HIS A 135 3.99 8.12 5.33
CA HIS A 135 4.74 8.13 6.59
C HIS A 135 4.80 6.71 7.18
N PRO A 136 5.98 6.14 7.44
CA PRO A 136 6.08 4.80 8.02
C PRO A 136 5.71 4.82 9.50
N VAL A 137 5.04 3.77 9.96
CA VAL A 137 4.90 3.46 11.39
C VAL A 137 6.29 3.27 12.00
N ASP A 138 6.49 3.58 13.29
CA ASP A 138 7.72 3.19 14.00
C ASP A 138 7.78 1.68 14.12
N MET A 139 8.59 1.06 13.24
CA MET A 139 8.62 -0.41 13.11
C MET A 139 9.42 -1.12 14.20
N ASP A 140 10.39 -0.46 14.85
CA ASP A 140 11.23 -1.12 15.86
C ASP A 140 10.41 -1.64 17.05
N PRO A 141 9.49 -0.87 17.68
CA PRO A 141 8.63 -1.40 18.73
C PRO A 141 7.64 -2.45 18.20
N VAL A 142 7.10 -2.30 16.96
CA VAL A 142 6.20 -3.29 16.36
C VAL A 142 6.92 -4.63 16.20
N LEU A 143 8.15 -4.63 15.68
CA LEU A 143 8.96 -5.85 15.52
C LEU A 143 9.22 -6.53 16.87
N LYS A 144 9.60 -5.77 17.90
CA LYS A 144 9.83 -6.31 19.26
C LYS A 144 8.59 -6.94 19.86
N ILE A 145 7.43 -6.28 19.71
CA ILE A 145 6.15 -6.81 20.22
C ILE A 145 5.78 -8.08 19.45
N ALA A 146 5.90 -8.07 18.12
CA ALA A 146 5.57 -9.23 17.29
C ALA A 146 6.46 -10.44 17.63
N GLU A 147 7.77 -10.24 17.82
CA GLU A 147 8.71 -11.28 18.24
C GLU A 147 8.33 -11.84 19.62
N LYS A 148 8.10 -10.97 20.63
CA LYS A 148 7.71 -11.34 21.98
C LYS A 148 6.45 -12.21 22.04
N HIS A 149 5.48 -11.92 21.20
CA HIS A 149 4.17 -12.58 21.19
C HIS A 149 3.98 -13.57 20.03
N ASN A 150 5.04 -13.84 19.26
CA ASN A 150 5.01 -14.72 18.09
C ASN A 150 3.90 -14.36 17.09
N LEU A 151 3.77 -13.06 16.77
CA LEU A 151 2.79 -12.53 15.83
C LEU A 151 3.42 -12.30 14.46
N LYS A 152 2.62 -12.42 13.42
CA LYS A 152 3.01 -12.04 12.06
C LYS A 152 2.82 -10.55 11.83
N ILE A 153 3.65 -9.94 10.98
CA ILE A 153 3.53 -8.55 10.56
C ILE A 153 3.16 -8.47 9.09
N ILE A 154 2.03 -7.83 8.82
CA ILE A 154 1.59 -7.46 7.47
C ILE A 154 1.81 -5.95 7.32
N GLU A 155 2.53 -5.51 6.29
CA GLU A 155 2.66 -4.09 5.96
C GLU A 155 1.65 -3.72 4.86
N ASP A 156 0.75 -2.78 5.12
CA ASP A 156 0.01 -2.09 4.06
C ASP A 156 0.83 -0.89 3.58
N CYS A 157 1.40 -1.05 2.39
CA CYS A 157 2.23 -0.07 1.71
C CYS A 157 1.50 0.60 0.52
N ALA A 158 0.17 0.53 0.47
CA ALA A 158 -0.62 1.07 -0.65
C ALA A 158 -0.40 2.57 -0.89
N GLU A 159 0.12 3.30 0.09
CA GLU A 159 0.35 4.75 0.05
C GLU A 159 1.81 5.15 0.22
N SER A 160 2.74 4.18 0.26
CA SER A 160 4.11 4.42 0.69
C SER A 160 5.18 3.83 -0.24
N HIS A 161 4.94 3.89 -1.56
CA HIS A 161 5.91 3.48 -2.58
C HIS A 161 7.22 4.25 -2.46
N GLY A 162 8.32 3.53 -2.18
CA GLY A 162 9.67 4.10 -2.08
C GLY A 162 9.97 4.83 -0.78
N VAL A 163 9.07 4.79 0.20
CA VAL A 163 9.29 5.31 1.56
C VAL A 163 10.29 4.45 2.31
N GLU A 164 11.10 5.09 3.17
CA GLU A 164 12.12 4.38 3.96
C GLU A 164 12.00 4.68 5.45
N TYR A 165 12.05 3.62 6.24
CA TYR A 165 12.18 3.60 7.69
C TYR A 165 13.62 3.25 8.08
N LYS A 166 14.38 4.19 8.67
CA LYS A 166 15.79 3.99 9.10
C LYS A 166 16.65 3.32 8.01
N GLY A 167 16.52 3.77 6.76
CA GLY A 167 17.26 3.26 5.61
C GLY A 167 16.75 1.96 5.00
N LYS A 168 15.68 1.37 5.54
CA LYS A 168 15.02 0.20 4.96
C LYS A 168 13.72 0.61 4.27
N LYS A 169 13.47 0.09 3.10
CA LYS A 169 12.22 0.34 2.39
C LYS A 169 11.05 -0.36 3.06
N VAL A 170 9.94 0.39 3.28
CA VAL A 170 8.70 -0.23 3.73
C VAL A 170 8.23 -1.25 2.70
N GLY A 171 7.61 -2.33 3.17
CA GLY A 171 7.27 -3.48 2.35
C GLY A 171 8.32 -4.58 2.35
N SER A 172 9.48 -4.36 3.04
CA SER A 172 10.53 -5.37 3.25
C SER A 172 10.82 -5.65 4.72
N ILE A 173 10.11 -5.01 5.64
CA ILE A 173 10.40 -5.02 7.08
C ILE A 173 9.61 -6.11 7.81
N GLY A 174 8.33 -6.27 7.48
CA GLY A 174 7.47 -7.31 8.03
C GLY A 174 7.64 -8.68 7.37
N ASP A 175 6.79 -9.63 7.72
CA ASP A 175 6.78 -10.97 7.10
C ASP A 175 6.30 -10.92 5.64
N ILE A 176 5.31 -10.07 5.37
CA ILE A 176 4.65 -9.92 4.07
C ILE A 176 4.06 -8.51 3.95
N ALA A 177 4.07 -7.96 2.75
CA ALA A 177 3.50 -6.64 2.52
C ALA A 177 2.58 -6.61 1.30
N ALA A 178 1.70 -5.59 1.25
CA ALA A 178 0.80 -5.34 0.15
C ALA A 178 0.95 -3.91 -0.39
N PHE A 179 1.03 -3.79 -1.71
CA PHE A 179 1.05 -2.52 -2.44
C PHE A 179 -0.19 -2.39 -3.32
N SER A 180 -0.61 -1.16 -3.58
CA SER A 180 -1.69 -0.85 -4.50
C SER A 180 -1.15 -0.10 -5.72
N PHE A 181 -1.62 -0.48 -6.90
CA PHE A 181 -1.37 0.21 -8.15
C PHE A 181 -2.69 0.75 -8.74
N PHE A 182 -3.60 1.17 -7.86
CA PHE A 182 -4.83 1.86 -8.26
C PHE A 182 -4.52 3.19 -8.96
N ALA A 183 -5.49 3.71 -9.71
CA ALA A 183 -5.31 4.89 -10.57
C ALA A 183 -4.67 6.11 -9.90
N ASN A 184 -4.95 6.37 -8.61
CA ASN A 184 -4.43 7.53 -7.88
C ASN A 184 -3.14 7.27 -7.09
N LYS A 185 -2.55 6.08 -7.19
CA LYS A 185 -1.32 5.74 -6.46
C LYS A 185 -0.08 6.34 -7.15
N THR A 186 1.04 6.29 -6.46
CA THR A 186 2.31 6.88 -6.94
C THR A 186 2.75 6.31 -8.28
N ILE A 187 2.49 5.03 -8.51
CA ILE A 187 2.51 4.37 -9.82
C ILE A 187 1.20 3.61 -10.00
N THR A 188 0.73 3.50 -11.23
CA THR A 188 -0.57 2.86 -11.49
C THR A 188 -0.53 1.82 -12.61
N CYS A 189 -1.33 0.78 -12.43
CA CYS A 189 -1.73 -0.19 -13.46
C CYS A 189 -3.17 0.05 -13.96
N GLY A 190 -3.81 1.19 -13.58
CA GLY A 190 -5.25 1.39 -13.62
C GLY A 190 -5.92 0.74 -12.42
N GLU A 191 -5.96 -0.57 -12.41
CA GLU A 191 -6.18 -1.44 -11.26
C GLU A 191 -5.00 -2.41 -11.13
N GLY A 192 -4.59 -2.70 -9.90
CA GLY A 192 -3.49 -3.62 -9.61
C GLY A 192 -3.02 -3.55 -8.17
N GLY A 193 -2.24 -4.54 -7.79
CA GLY A 193 -1.54 -4.61 -6.52
C GLY A 193 -0.37 -5.57 -6.59
N MET A 194 0.38 -5.66 -5.50
CA MET A 194 1.49 -6.59 -5.37
C MET A 194 1.67 -6.99 -3.91
N VAL A 195 1.89 -8.27 -3.71
CA VAL A 195 2.42 -8.79 -2.44
C VAL A 195 3.93 -8.87 -2.55
N THR A 196 4.66 -8.46 -1.50
CA THR A 196 6.12 -8.64 -1.40
C THR A 196 6.50 -9.41 -0.14
N THR A 197 7.54 -10.21 -0.21
CA THR A 197 8.08 -10.96 0.93
C THR A 197 9.51 -11.43 0.67
N ASN A 198 10.25 -11.67 1.74
CA ASN A 198 11.58 -12.30 1.70
C ASN A 198 11.52 -13.81 1.99
N SER A 199 10.35 -14.33 2.42
CA SER A 199 10.13 -15.75 2.69
C SER A 199 9.77 -16.53 1.43
N THR A 200 10.57 -17.55 1.09
CA THR A 200 10.28 -18.45 -0.04
C THR A 200 8.97 -19.20 0.16
N GLU A 201 8.68 -19.63 1.39
CA GLU A 201 7.46 -20.36 1.74
C GLU A 201 6.21 -19.48 1.50
N LEU A 202 6.22 -18.24 2.03
CA LEU A 202 5.10 -17.31 1.84
C LEU A 202 4.94 -16.95 0.35
N ALA A 203 6.04 -16.75 -0.38
CA ALA A 203 5.98 -16.44 -1.80
C ALA A 203 5.37 -17.57 -2.63
N GLU A 204 5.75 -18.83 -2.37
CA GLU A 204 5.18 -19.99 -3.06
C GLU A 204 3.70 -20.15 -2.74
N LYS A 205 3.31 -19.99 -1.47
CA LYS A 205 1.91 -20.07 -1.06
C LYS A 205 1.09 -18.95 -1.70
N ALA A 206 1.58 -17.70 -1.69
CA ALA A 206 0.91 -16.58 -2.34
C ALA A 206 0.74 -16.80 -3.85
N LYS A 207 1.77 -17.30 -4.55
CA LYS A 207 1.70 -17.66 -5.99
C LYS A 207 0.66 -18.73 -6.27
N SER A 208 0.56 -19.73 -5.41
CA SER A 208 -0.45 -20.79 -5.52
C SER A 208 -1.84 -20.23 -5.32
N LEU A 209 -2.08 -19.56 -4.20
CA LEU A 209 -3.40 -19.03 -3.84
C LEU A 209 -3.93 -18.02 -4.86
N LYS A 210 -3.10 -17.08 -5.36
CA LYS A 210 -3.54 -16.09 -6.38
C LYS A 210 -3.98 -16.73 -7.69
N ASN A 211 -3.53 -17.95 -7.96
CA ASN A 211 -3.73 -18.67 -9.22
C ASN A 211 -4.56 -19.95 -8.99
N LEU A 212 -5.67 -19.85 -8.28
CA LEU A 212 -6.65 -20.91 -8.05
C LEU A 212 -6.10 -22.14 -7.30
N ALA A 213 -4.94 -22.05 -6.65
CA ALA A 213 -4.28 -23.15 -5.93
C ALA A 213 -4.21 -24.45 -6.75
N TYR A 214 -3.88 -24.36 -8.05
CA TYR A 214 -3.68 -25.53 -8.90
C TYR A 214 -2.64 -26.48 -8.33
N GLY A 215 -2.95 -27.77 -8.33
CA GLY A 215 -2.05 -28.81 -7.84
C GLY A 215 -0.74 -28.87 -8.62
N LYS A 216 0.36 -29.16 -7.91
CA LYS A 216 1.70 -29.21 -8.49
C LYS A 216 1.90 -30.41 -9.45
N ILE A 217 1.28 -31.56 -9.15
CA ILE A 217 1.40 -32.79 -9.93
C ILE A 217 0.26 -32.89 -10.93
N ASN A 218 -0.96 -32.65 -10.48
CA ASN A 218 -2.17 -32.66 -11.32
C ASN A 218 -2.87 -31.32 -11.18
N LYS A 219 -2.89 -30.53 -12.24
CA LYS A 219 -3.48 -29.19 -12.28
C LYS A 219 -4.95 -29.15 -11.80
N PHE A 220 -5.69 -30.22 -11.96
CA PHE A 220 -7.12 -30.29 -11.59
C PHE A 220 -7.37 -30.84 -10.19
N MET A 221 -6.29 -31.12 -9.42
CA MET A 221 -6.38 -31.47 -8.00
C MET A 221 -5.97 -30.26 -7.18
N HIS A 222 -6.80 -29.83 -6.25
CA HIS A 222 -6.60 -28.63 -5.44
C HIS A 222 -6.49 -29.02 -3.97
N ASP A 223 -5.41 -28.60 -3.34
CA ASP A 223 -5.15 -28.83 -1.91
C ASP A 223 -5.68 -27.67 -1.04
N ASP A 224 -5.98 -26.54 -1.67
CA ASP A 224 -6.46 -25.32 -1.02
C ASP A 224 -7.56 -24.63 -1.85
N ILE A 225 -8.31 -23.71 -1.21
CA ILE A 225 -9.22 -22.80 -1.90
C ILE A 225 -8.40 -21.61 -2.40
N GLY A 226 -8.14 -21.58 -3.69
CA GLY A 226 -7.42 -20.48 -4.33
C GLY A 226 -8.32 -19.41 -4.91
N PHE A 227 -7.68 -18.28 -5.31
CA PHE A 227 -8.33 -17.10 -5.85
C PHE A 227 -7.92 -16.85 -7.31
N ASN A 228 -8.73 -16.12 -8.06
CA ASN A 228 -8.32 -15.60 -9.36
C ASN A 228 -7.92 -14.12 -9.23
N TYR A 229 -6.70 -13.89 -8.73
CA TYR A 229 -6.13 -12.56 -8.49
C TYR A 229 -4.99 -12.22 -9.47
N ARG A 230 -4.96 -12.85 -10.62
CA ARG A 230 -3.93 -12.66 -11.65
C ARG A 230 -4.05 -11.28 -12.30
N LEU A 231 -3.01 -10.45 -12.17
CA LEU A 231 -2.94 -9.19 -12.89
C LEU A 231 -2.80 -9.43 -14.39
N PRO A 232 -3.63 -8.80 -15.25
CA PRO A 232 -3.47 -8.89 -16.69
C PRO A 232 -2.16 -8.28 -17.17
N ASN A 233 -1.57 -8.86 -18.23
CA ASN A 233 -0.29 -8.39 -18.80
C ASN A 233 -0.38 -6.96 -19.34
N ILE A 234 -1.53 -6.56 -19.86
CA ILE A 234 -1.77 -5.18 -20.33
C ILE A 234 -1.75 -4.16 -19.18
N SER A 235 -2.30 -4.50 -18.01
CA SER A 235 -2.22 -3.66 -16.81
C SER A 235 -0.80 -3.62 -16.25
N ALA A 236 -0.09 -4.75 -16.27
CA ALA A 236 1.31 -4.79 -15.87
C ALA A 236 2.22 -3.99 -16.81
N ALA A 237 1.91 -3.93 -18.11
CA ALA A 237 2.60 -3.12 -19.09
C ALA A 237 2.48 -1.61 -18.77
N LEU A 238 1.27 -1.16 -18.41
CA LEU A 238 1.04 0.20 -17.94
C LEU A 238 1.87 0.47 -16.68
N GLY A 239 1.77 -0.40 -15.67
CA GLY A 239 2.48 -0.26 -14.40
C GLY A 239 4.00 -0.29 -14.55
N LEU A 240 4.53 -1.09 -15.45
CA LEU A 240 5.97 -1.12 -15.73
C LEU A 240 6.46 0.21 -16.35
N GLY A 241 5.71 0.78 -17.29
CA GLY A 241 6.02 2.10 -17.85
C GLY A 241 6.05 3.19 -16.79
N GLN A 242 5.05 3.19 -15.89
CA GLN A 242 4.99 4.10 -14.74
C GLN A 242 6.18 3.88 -13.79
N PHE A 243 6.47 2.63 -13.45
CA PHE A 243 7.56 2.28 -12.55
C PHE A 243 8.92 2.75 -13.09
N GLU A 244 9.18 2.61 -14.36
CA GLU A 244 10.45 3.05 -14.97
C GLU A 244 10.66 4.57 -14.96
N ASN A 245 9.62 5.35 -14.62
CA ASN A 245 9.68 6.80 -14.43
C ASN A 245 9.57 7.23 -12.95
N ILE A 246 9.63 6.29 -12.01
CA ILE A 246 9.28 6.50 -10.60
C ILE A 246 10.12 7.60 -9.91
N GLU A 247 11.41 7.70 -10.23
CA GLU A 247 12.28 8.73 -9.64
C GLU A 247 11.87 10.16 -10.04
N ASN A 248 11.37 10.37 -11.24
CA ASN A 248 10.82 11.66 -11.64
C ASN A 248 9.51 11.96 -10.91
N VAL A 249 8.66 10.94 -10.70
CA VAL A 249 7.44 11.07 -9.91
C VAL A 249 7.79 11.47 -8.47
N PHE A 250 8.80 10.88 -7.86
CA PHE A 250 9.25 11.24 -6.52
C PHE A 250 9.73 12.69 -6.41
N LYS A 251 10.54 13.15 -7.36
CA LYS A 251 10.99 14.56 -7.42
C LYS A 251 9.81 15.53 -7.49
N GLU A 252 8.81 15.23 -8.32
CA GLU A 252 7.62 16.07 -8.42
C GLU A 252 6.76 16.04 -7.15
N LYS A 253 6.60 14.89 -6.52
CA LYS A 253 5.90 14.77 -5.23
C LYS A 253 6.61 15.57 -4.12
N GLU A 254 7.92 15.49 -4.05
CA GLU A 254 8.73 16.28 -3.11
C GLU A 254 8.57 17.79 -3.36
N ARG A 255 8.64 18.22 -4.63
CA ARG A 255 8.41 19.62 -5.02
C ARG A 255 7.03 20.11 -4.60
N ILE A 256 5.99 19.29 -4.83
CA ILE A 256 4.61 19.60 -4.44
C ILE A 256 4.49 19.68 -2.93
N TYR A 257 5.01 18.68 -2.19
CA TYR A 257 4.99 18.65 -0.72
C TYR A 257 5.62 19.91 -0.11
N ASN A 258 6.83 20.25 -0.56
CA ASN A 258 7.56 21.41 -0.06
C ASN A 258 6.81 22.73 -0.34
N ARG A 259 6.14 22.84 -1.49
CA ARG A 259 5.33 23.99 -1.84
C ARG A 259 4.09 24.14 -0.95
N TYR A 260 3.35 23.05 -0.71
CA TYR A 260 2.20 23.07 0.20
C TYR A 260 2.64 23.38 1.62
N LYS A 261 3.65 22.70 2.13
CA LYS A 261 4.19 22.92 3.48
C LYS A 261 4.56 24.38 3.69
N LYS A 262 5.40 24.96 2.81
CA LYS A 262 5.82 26.37 2.89
C LYS A 262 4.64 27.35 2.93
N ASN A 263 3.57 27.07 2.18
CA ASN A 263 2.44 27.96 2.08
C ASN A 263 1.45 27.82 3.23
N LEU A 264 1.36 26.64 3.86
CA LEU A 264 0.31 26.33 4.83
C LEU A 264 0.81 26.25 6.27
N GLU A 265 2.09 25.96 6.52
CA GLU A 265 2.64 25.74 7.88
C GLU A 265 2.52 26.94 8.83
N LYS A 266 2.33 28.16 8.30
CA LYS A 266 2.20 29.40 9.07
C LYS A 266 0.75 29.86 9.25
N ILE A 267 -0.20 29.14 8.67
CA ILE A 267 -1.61 29.50 8.78
C ILE A 267 -2.15 28.94 10.09
N LYS A 268 -2.63 29.85 10.96
CA LYS A 268 -3.18 29.46 12.26
C LYS A 268 -4.36 28.52 12.09
N GLY A 269 -4.38 27.44 12.85
CA GLY A 269 -5.44 26.42 12.79
C GLY A 269 -5.26 25.37 11.69
N ILE A 270 -4.19 25.45 10.87
CA ILE A 270 -3.80 24.38 9.96
C ILE A 270 -2.66 23.59 10.57
N ASN A 271 -2.85 22.29 10.71
CA ASN A 271 -1.83 21.36 11.18
C ASN A 271 -1.45 20.40 10.05
N ILE A 272 -0.14 20.25 9.84
CA ILE A 272 0.45 19.32 8.88
C ILE A 272 1.06 18.17 9.68
N PRO A 273 0.85 16.90 9.30
CA PRO A 273 1.45 15.77 10.00
C PRO A 273 2.96 15.90 10.15
N VAL A 274 3.47 15.55 11.33
CA VAL A 274 4.91 15.60 11.63
C VAL A 274 5.60 14.44 10.92
N VAL A 275 6.68 14.72 10.21
CA VAL A 275 7.59 13.69 9.69
C VAL A 275 8.66 13.44 10.75
N ARG A 276 8.70 12.22 11.30
CA ARG A 276 9.59 11.81 12.39
C ARG A 276 11.01 11.52 11.88
N GLU A 277 11.97 11.54 12.80
CA GLU A 277 13.39 11.32 12.53
C GLU A 277 13.74 9.91 12.03
N TRP A 278 12.90 8.92 12.30
CA TRP A 278 13.10 7.57 11.76
C TRP A 278 12.72 7.44 10.27
N VAL A 279 12.08 8.46 9.68
CA VAL A 279 11.73 8.50 8.26
C VAL A 279 12.95 8.98 7.48
N SER A 280 13.72 8.06 6.93
CA SER A 280 14.93 8.39 6.15
C SER A 280 14.61 8.85 4.72
N LYS A 281 13.47 8.44 4.17
CA LYS A 281 12.95 8.94 2.90
C LYS A 281 11.42 9.05 2.96
N TYR A 282 10.92 10.28 2.87
CA TYR A 282 9.49 10.58 2.85
C TYR A 282 9.00 10.78 1.42
N ILE A 283 8.00 10.02 1.00
CA ILE A 283 7.34 10.17 -0.30
C ILE A 283 5.84 10.36 -0.04
N MET A 284 5.40 11.61 -0.14
CA MET A 284 4.00 11.94 0.06
C MET A 284 3.11 11.25 -1.00
N TRP A 285 2.06 10.52 -0.55
CA TRP A 285 1.01 10.06 -1.47
C TRP A 285 0.07 11.20 -1.84
N VAL A 286 -0.61 11.80 -0.86
CA VAL A 286 -1.42 13.02 -0.97
C VAL A 286 -1.09 13.96 0.17
N PHE A 287 -1.24 15.26 -0.04
CA PHE A 287 -1.00 16.26 1.00
C PHE A 287 -2.24 16.40 1.88
N ASN A 288 -2.08 16.15 3.16
CA ASN A 288 -3.15 16.17 4.16
C ASN A 288 -2.94 17.29 5.16
N ILE A 289 -4.03 17.88 5.63
CA ILE A 289 -4.04 18.85 6.72
C ILE A 289 -5.14 18.50 7.72
N TYR A 290 -4.95 18.88 8.96
CA TYR A 290 -5.97 18.88 9.99
C TYR A 290 -6.29 20.32 10.36
N LEU A 291 -7.58 20.65 10.46
CA LEU A 291 -8.05 21.95 10.95
C LEU A 291 -8.42 21.82 12.43
N ASP A 292 -7.76 22.60 13.28
CA ASP A 292 -8.13 22.67 14.70
C ASP A 292 -9.14 23.81 14.97
N ASN A 293 -9.46 24.00 16.25
CA ASN A 293 -10.46 24.98 16.68
C ASN A 293 -10.06 26.45 16.46
N GLU A 294 -8.79 26.72 16.09
CA GLU A 294 -8.32 28.08 15.80
C GLU A 294 -8.53 28.46 14.32
N PHE A 295 -8.87 27.48 13.46
CA PHE A 295 -9.19 27.76 12.06
C PHE A 295 -10.62 28.38 11.98
N PRO A 296 -10.81 29.48 11.22
CA PRO A 296 -12.02 30.29 11.33
C PRO A 296 -13.31 29.67 10.78
N ILE A 297 -13.19 28.58 10.01
CA ILE A 297 -14.33 27.86 9.41
C ILE A 297 -14.14 26.35 9.55
N THR A 298 -15.23 25.60 9.45
CA THR A 298 -15.21 24.14 9.51
C THR A 298 -14.59 23.52 8.27
N ARG A 299 -14.16 22.24 8.36
CA ARG A 299 -13.71 21.46 7.21
C ARG A 299 -14.71 21.46 6.04
N ASP A 300 -16.00 21.33 6.35
CA ASP A 300 -17.05 21.23 5.34
C ASP A 300 -17.26 22.57 4.63
N GLU A 301 -17.22 23.68 5.36
CA GLU A 301 -17.25 25.04 4.79
C GLU A 301 -16.03 25.34 3.93
N LEU A 302 -14.82 24.94 4.38
CA LEU A 302 -13.60 25.08 3.57
C LEU A 302 -13.71 24.25 2.27
N THR A 303 -14.18 23.01 2.37
CA THR A 303 -14.36 22.12 1.20
C THR A 303 -15.34 22.72 0.20
N LYS A 304 -16.43 23.35 0.68
CA LYS A 304 -17.39 24.03 -0.20
C LYS A 304 -16.75 25.22 -0.92
N LYS A 305 -16.04 26.10 -0.19
CA LYS A 305 -15.35 27.26 -0.77
C LYS A 305 -14.26 26.90 -1.77
N LEU A 306 -13.56 25.79 -1.57
CA LEU A 306 -12.53 25.31 -2.51
C LEU A 306 -13.11 24.72 -3.80
N LYS A 307 -14.42 24.40 -3.83
CA LYS A 307 -15.13 23.91 -5.01
C LYS A 307 -15.75 25.02 -5.86
N GLU A 308 -15.93 26.21 -5.28
CA GLU A 308 -16.41 27.42 -5.96
C GLU A 308 -15.31 28.06 -6.80
#